data_262548540933581baeea33cb6925e1f2
#
_entry.id   262548540933581baeea33cb6925e1f2
#
_cell.length_a   1.000
_cell.length_b   1.000
_cell.length_c   1.000
_cell.angle_alpha   90.00
_cell.angle_beta   90.00
_cell.angle_gamma   90.00
#
_symmetry.space_group_name_H-M   'P 1'
#
loop_
_entity.id
_entity.type
_entity.pdbx_description
1 polymer ?
#
loop_
_entity_poly.entity_id
_entity_poly.type
_entity_poly.pdbx_seq_one_letter_code
_entity_poly.pdbx_strand_id
1 'polypeptide(L)'
;MLRILPLGGLGEVGMNCMALEQRGDAILVDCGVTFDDRGLGVDVVHPDFSPLDRLGAHVRAVIITHGHEDHIGALPYLLKRHDVPIYGPPYALGLVRSRLEEHEVLAHARLIETAPGRVFEVGSFTIEPIRVTHSIADATAIAITTDVGTVVHTGDFKLDPTPPDGEHFDAARFSKLGDDGVTLLMSDSTNVDVEGATGSESDVGEAIERLVASAPGAVIVAMFASNIHRLRLLGEIAKRQRRKIVLLGRGVGTHAKVARETGYLPWPDDIVLPDELARERVRKELLLVVTGSQGEDRAALARLARADHPSFEVAPGDRVIMSARTIPGNEPDVYAIQGQLMRRGVEVITARTERGVHVSGHAHRPDQRKMIELTRPKCFVPVHGTIHHLTRHAELAREMGVASVAVTENGRVVEVSRDDDRARVMLGETIGAGRVHVWGGQPIAPSVLKMREWMAEQGVAFCVITYGAGGVPDVLLETRGVMDDERGPKDLEAAVHEVREALAGAQEHATDEDRAELARQAIRRSFKHSRMMRPVTVVKVRR
;
A
#
# COMPACT_ATOMS: atom_id res chain seq x y z
N MET A 1 -9.09 22.81 22.55
CA MET A 1 -8.30 22.79 21.29
C MET A 1 -8.03 21.33 20.94
N LEU A 2 -8.19 20.94 19.69
CA LEU A 2 -7.85 19.60 19.18
C LEU A 2 -6.58 19.74 18.32
N ARG A 3 -5.61 18.85 18.52
CA ARG A 3 -4.39 18.75 17.69
C ARG A 3 -4.46 17.47 16.86
N ILE A 4 -4.13 17.57 15.58
CA ILE A 4 -4.14 16.45 14.65
C ILE A 4 -2.73 16.36 14.06
N LEU A 5 -2.08 15.21 14.22
CA LEU A 5 -0.76 14.92 13.68
C LEU A 5 -0.85 13.79 12.66
N PRO A 6 -0.79 14.10 11.37
CA PRO A 6 -0.67 13.08 10.33
C PRO A 6 0.74 12.48 10.36
N LEU A 7 0.82 11.15 10.51
CA LEU A 7 2.05 10.37 10.46
C LEU A 7 2.24 9.73 9.08
N GLY A 8 1.15 9.57 8.32
CA GLY A 8 1.10 9.02 6.98
C GLY A 8 -0.20 9.38 6.28
N GLY A 9 -0.27 9.20 4.95
CA GLY A 9 -1.46 9.41 4.12
C GLY A 9 -1.67 10.84 3.60
N LEU A 10 -0.85 11.81 4.00
CA LEU A 10 -0.94 13.20 3.53
C LEU A 10 0.32 13.60 2.76
N GLY A 11 0.13 14.00 1.50
CA GLY A 11 1.22 14.23 0.54
C GLY A 11 1.65 12.96 -0.21
N GLU A 12 1.02 11.84 0.09
CA GLU A 12 1.24 10.52 -0.49
C GLU A 12 -0.05 9.71 -0.56
N VAL A 13 -0.05 8.60 -1.29
CA VAL A 13 -1.14 7.60 -1.28
C VAL A 13 -0.68 6.40 -0.47
N GLY A 14 -1.53 5.92 0.44
CA GLY A 14 -1.22 4.81 1.34
C GLY A 14 -0.54 5.26 2.65
N MET A 15 -0.16 4.30 3.49
CA MET A 15 0.45 4.51 4.81
C MET A 15 -0.41 5.38 5.75
N ASN A 16 -1.74 5.25 5.66
CA ASN A 16 -2.66 6.08 6.43
C ASN A 16 -2.48 5.88 7.94
N CYS A 17 -2.16 6.95 8.65
CA CYS A 17 -1.99 6.95 10.10
C CYS A 17 -2.10 8.37 10.63
N MET A 18 -3.11 8.63 11.47
CA MET A 18 -3.40 9.98 11.95
C MET A 18 -3.64 9.98 13.45
N ALA A 19 -2.90 10.78 14.20
CA ALA A 19 -3.12 10.99 15.64
C ALA A 19 -4.01 12.21 15.88
N LEU A 20 -5.05 12.04 16.70
CA LEU A 20 -5.87 13.13 17.24
C LEU A 20 -5.61 13.23 18.73
N GLU A 21 -5.25 14.43 19.21
CA GLU A 21 -4.91 14.70 20.61
C GLU A 21 -5.78 15.78 21.20
N GLN A 22 -6.33 15.51 22.39
CA GLN A 22 -6.95 16.50 23.26
C GLN A 22 -6.77 16.11 24.74
N ARG A 23 -6.64 17.09 25.63
CA ARG A 23 -6.55 16.89 27.10
C ARG A 23 -5.47 15.88 27.54
N GLY A 24 -4.42 15.70 26.76
CA GLY A 24 -3.37 14.73 27.03
C GLY A 24 -3.70 13.28 26.65
N ASP A 25 -4.86 13.01 26.06
CA ASP A 25 -5.22 11.74 25.43
C ASP A 25 -5.06 11.82 23.92
N ALA A 26 -4.58 10.76 23.30
CA ALA A 26 -4.53 10.63 21.85
C ALA A 26 -5.18 9.33 21.39
N ILE A 27 -5.81 9.37 20.22
CA ILE A 27 -6.24 8.19 19.46
C ILE A 27 -5.56 8.20 18.11
N LEU A 28 -5.31 7.02 17.54
CA LEU A 28 -4.89 6.87 16.15
C LEU A 28 -6.10 6.47 15.31
N VAL A 29 -6.28 7.12 14.16
CA VAL A 29 -7.18 6.64 13.10
C VAL A 29 -6.31 6.00 12.05
N ASP A 30 -6.49 4.70 11.88
CA ASP A 30 -5.71 3.80 11.04
C ASP A 30 -4.21 3.71 11.40
N CYS A 31 -3.54 2.70 10.87
CA CYS A 31 -2.12 2.44 11.06
C CYS A 31 -1.61 1.57 9.90
N GLY A 32 -1.41 2.19 8.75
CA GLY A 32 -1.16 1.52 7.49
C GLY A 32 0.29 1.50 7.04
N VAL A 33 0.55 0.74 5.99
CA VAL A 33 1.84 0.67 5.29
C VAL A 33 1.73 1.22 3.88
N THR A 34 2.89 1.47 3.27
CA THR A 34 3.05 1.60 1.82
C THR A 34 4.14 0.65 1.34
N PHE A 35 4.33 0.55 0.04
CA PHE A 35 5.32 -0.33 -0.59
C PHE A 35 6.40 0.49 -1.28
N ASP A 36 7.61 -0.07 -1.35
CA ASP A 36 8.75 0.52 -2.07
C ASP A 36 8.97 -0.28 -3.35
N ASP A 37 8.75 0.33 -4.49
CA ASP A 37 8.85 -0.26 -5.83
C ASP A 37 10.25 -0.15 -6.46
N ARG A 38 11.22 0.47 -5.76
CA ARG A 38 12.58 0.69 -6.26
C ARG A 38 13.42 -0.58 -6.40
N GLY A 39 12.92 -1.73 -5.98
CA GLY A 39 13.65 -3.01 -6.07
C GLY A 39 14.82 -3.14 -5.10
N LEU A 40 14.85 -2.35 -4.03
CA LEU A 40 15.94 -2.31 -3.05
C LEU A 40 15.82 -3.37 -1.94
N GLY A 41 14.94 -4.37 -2.10
CA GLY A 41 14.71 -5.41 -1.09
C GLY A 41 14.04 -4.86 0.15
N VAL A 42 13.05 -3.98 -0.02
CA VAL A 42 12.16 -3.50 1.03
C VAL A 42 10.84 -4.23 0.89
N ASP A 43 10.36 -4.82 1.98
CA ASP A 43 9.08 -5.54 1.98
C ASP A 43 7.91 -4.57 2.15
N VAL A 44 8.02 -3.68 3.13
CA VAL A 44 7.02 -2.64 3.44
C VAL A 44 7.69 -1.40 4.03
N VAL A 45 6.95 -0.29 3.97
CA VAL A 45 7.31 0.97 4.61
C VAL A 45 6.19 1.38 5.55
N HIS A 46 6.50 1.70 6.80
CA HIS A 46 5.53 2.18 7.77
C HIS A 46 5.91 3.54 8.38
N PRO A 47 4.98 4.27 9.01
CA PRO A 47 5.29 5.52 9.68
C PRO A 47 6.32 5.33 10.79
N ASP A 48 7.21 6.29 10.99
CA ASP A 48 7.95 6.39 12.24
C ASP A 48 6.99 6.84 13.35
N PHE A 49 6.87 6.03 14.40
CA PHE A 49 5.99 6.32 15.54
C PHE A 49 6.65 7.21 16.61
N SER A 50 7.93 7.58 16.47
CA SER A 50 8.61 8.46 17.42
C SER A 50 7.97 9.84 17.60
N PRO A 51 7.28 10.43 16.60
CA PRO A 51 6.53 11.66 16.78
C PRO A 51 5.41 11.58 17.82
N LEU A 52 4.84 10.39 18.09
CA LEU A 52 3.82 10.19 19.11
C LEU A 52 4.35 10.53 20.52
N ASP A 53 5.61 10.18 20.81
CA ASP A 53 6.24 10.51 22.09
C ASP A 53 6.41 12.04 22.26
N ARG A 54 6.64 12.75 21.15
CA ARG A 54 6.79 14.22 21.13
C ARG A 54 5.46 14.96 21.19
N LEU A 55 4.35 14.28 20.84
CA LEU A 55 3.02 14.86 20.96
C LEU A 55 2.66 15.14 22.44
N GLY A 56 3.33 14.46 23.39
CA GLY A 56 3.15 14.66 24.82
C GLY A 56 1.81 14.13 25.34
N ALA A 57 1.18 13.22 24.60
CA ALA A 57 -0.12 12.65 24.91
C ALA A 57 -0.05 11.12 25.08
N HIS A 58 -1.01 10.59 25.82
CA HIS A 58 -1.14 9.16 26.02
C HIS A 58 -1.97 8.54 24.89
N VAL A 59 -1.36 7.68 24.06
CA VAL A 59 -2.09 6.96 23.03
C VAL A 59 -3.02 5.94 23.69
N ARG A 60 -4.33 6.13 23.55
CA ARG A 60 -5.37 5.32 24.20
C ARG A 60 -5.81 4.14 23.38
N ALA A 61 -5.87 4.28 22.04
CA ALA A 61 -6.33 3.24 21.14
C ALA A 61 -5.96 3.55 19.69
N VAL A 62 -6.09 2.51 18.84
CA VAL A 62 -6.19 2.65 17.37
C VAL A 62 -7.63 2.37 16.96
N ILE A 63 -8.20 3.22 16.12
CA ILE A 63 -9.53 3.08 15.55
C ILE A 63 -9.37 2.80 14.06
N ILE A 64 -9.77 1.60 13.62
CA ILE A 64 -9.63 1.16 12.23
C ILE A 64 -10.89 1.48 11.46
N THR A 65 -10.73 2.14 10.31
CA THR A 65 -11.81 2.45 9.39
C THR A 65 -12.21 1.23 8.55
N HIS A 66 -11.22 0.50 8.02
CA HIS A 66 -11.41 -0.71 7.21
C HIS A 66 -10.11 -1.53 7.09
N GLY A 67 -10.17 -2.69 6.42
CA GLY A 67 -9.10 -3.70 6.43
C GLY A 67 -8.09 -3.65 5.27
N HIS A 68 -7.92 -2.55 4.54
CA HIS A 68 -6.84 -2.45 3.55
C HIS A 68 -5.45 -2.32 4.21
N GLU A 69 -4.41 -2.82 3.56
CA GLU A 69 -3.04 -2.84 4.08
C GLU A 69 -2.49 -1.45 4.40
N ASP A 70 -2.87 -0.46 3.62
CA ASP A 70 -2.50 0.94 3.83
C ASP A 70 -3.27 1.62 4.97
N HIS A 71 -4.13 0.85 5.69
CA HIS A 71 -4.85 1.25 6.91
C HIS A 71 -4.54 0.36 8.11
N ILE A 72 -4.11 -0.90 7.92
CA ILE A 72 -3.87 -1.85 9.03
C ILE A 72 -2.45 -2.42 9.07
N GLY A 73 -1.70 -2.35 7.97
CA GLY A 73 -0.47 -3.12 7.78
C GLY A 73 0.68 -2.76 8.74
N ALA A 74 0.65 -1.57 9.35
CA ALA A 74 1.69 -1.14 10.30
C ALA A 74 1.39 -1.50 11.76
N LEU A 75 0.22 -2.05 12.08
CA LEU A 75 -0.17 -2.44 13.44
C LEU A 75 0.83 -3.36 14.14
N PRO A 76 1.44 -4.38 13.49
CA PRO A 76 2.44 -5.21 14.15
C PRO A 76 3.67 -4.43 14.64
N TYR A 77 4.06 -3.38 13.92
CA TYR A 77 5.20 -2.53 14.27
C TYR A 77 4.84 -1.54 15.38
N LEU A 78 3.60 -1.00 15.35
CA LEU A 78 3.09 -0.13 16.40
C LEU A 78 3.00 -0.87 17.74
N LEU A 79 2.42 -2.08 17.76
CA LEU A 79 2.21 -2.85 18.99
C LEU A 79 3.51 -3.33 19.66
N LYS A 80 4.62 -3.41 18.93
CA LYS A 80 5.94 -3.64 19.53
C LYS A 80 6.43 -2.46 20.40
N ARG A 81 5.82 -1.28 20.25
CA ARG A 81 6.21 -0.04 20.93
C ARG A 81 5.13 0.49 21.87
N HIS A 82 3.86 0.33 21.51
CA HIS A 82 2.71 0.85 22.23
C HIS A 82 1.70 -0.28 22.50
N ASP A 83 1.45 -0.61 23.77
CA ASP A 83 0.40 -1.57 24.17
C ASP A 83 -0.96 -0.85 24.22
N VAL A 84 -1.67 -0.84 23.10
CA VAL A 84 -2.96 -0.15 22.96
C VAL A 84 -4.02 -1.07 22.36
N PRO A 85 -5.30 -0.94 22.76
CA PRO A 85 -6.40 -1.67 22.12
C PRO A 85 -6.63 -1.17 20.69
N ILE A 86 -7.09 -2.10 19.84
CA ILE A 86 -7.45 -1.83 18.45
C ILE A 86 -8.95 -2.05 18.32
N TYR A 87 -9.67 -0.99 17.94
CA TYR A 87 -11.09 -1.02 17.65
C TYR A 87 -11.28 -1.04 16.13
N GLY A 88 -12.18 -1.86 15.64
CA GLY A 88 -12.46 -1.92 14.20
C GLY A 88 -13.62 -2.85 13.85
N PRO A 89 -14.07 -2.81 12.60
CA PRO A 89 -15.14 -3.69 12.14
C PRO A 89 -14.66 -5.16 12.04
N PRO A 90 -15.57 -6.14 12.10
CA PRO A 90 -15.24 -7.57 12.24
C PRO A 90 -14.29 -8.11 11.17
N TYR A 91 -14.53 -7.79 9.89
CA TYR A 91 -13.70 -8.25 8.80
C TYR A 91 -12.29 -7.62 8.85
N ALA A 92 -12.21 -6.32 9.10
CA ALA A 92 -10.92 -5.65 9.28
C ALA A 92 -10.12 -6.26 10.43
N LEU A 93 -10.77 -6.54 11.59
CA LEU A 93 -10.12 -7.19 12.73
C LEU A 93 -9.72 -8.64 12.43
N GLY A 94 -10.45 -9.36 11.59
CA GLY A 94 -10.06 -10.69 11.11
C GLY A 94 -8.74 -10.65 10.32
N LEU A 95 -8.57 -9.65 9.45
CA LEU A 95 -7.31 -9.42 8.73
C LEU A 95 -6.18 -8.97 9.66
N VAL A 96 -6.48 -8.07 10.60
CA VAL A 96 -5.54 -7.64 11.64
C VAL A 96 -5.05 -8.85 12.44
N ARG A 97 -5.95 -9.74 12.87
CA ARG A 97 -5.60 -10.99 13.58
C ARG A 97 -4.61 -11.83 12.78
N SER A 98 -4.91 -12.08 11.50
CA SER A 98 -4.02 -12.84 10.61
C SER A 98 -2.64 -12.20 10.49
N ARG A 99 -2.60 -10.86 10.35
CA ARG A 99 -1.35 -10.10 10.25
C ARG A 99 -0.55 -10.15 11.57
N LEU A 100 -1.20 -10.03 12.72
CA LEU A 100 -0.55 -10.09 14.01
C LEU A 100 -0.03 -11.50 14.34
N GLU A 101 -0.72 -12.56 13.86
CA GLU A 101 -0.22 -13.95 13.92
C GLU A 101 1.06 -14.12 13.11
N GLU A 102 1.10 -13.64 11.86
CA GLU A 102 2.30 -13.68 10.99
C GLU A 102 3.51 -12.99 11.63
N HIS A 103 3.29 -11.94 12.44
CA HIS A 103 4.33 -11.17 13.12
C HIS A 103 4.58 -11.61 14.58
N GLU A 104 3.92 -12.67 15.05
CA GLU A 104 4.06 -13.24 16.40
C GLU A 104 3.73 -12.24 17.55
N VAL A 105 2.83 -11.29 17.30
CA VAL A 105 2.42 -10.26 18.29
C VAL A 105 0.95 -10.37 18.73
N LEU A 106 0.19 -11.33 18.21
CA LEU A 106 -1.24 -11.46 18.51
C LEU A 106 -1.52 -11.72 19.99
N ALA A 107 -0.66 -12.46 20.69
CA ALA A 107 -0.88 -12.84 22.10
C ALA A 107 -1.03 -11.63 23.05
N HIS A 108 -0.52 -10.48 22.65
CA HIS A 108 -0.57 -9.23 23.42
C HIS A 108 -1.60 -8.24 22.89
N ALA A 109 -2.27 -8.55 21.77
CA ALA A 109 -3.20 -7.63 21.14
C ALA A 109 -4.60 -7.69 21.74
N ARG A 110 -5.20 -6.53 21.97
CA ARG A 110 -6.58 -6.38 22.41
C ARG A 110 -7.42 -5.88 21.24
N LEU A 111 -8.14 -6.81 20.57
CA LEU A 111 -8.99 -6.52 19.42
C LEU A 111 -10.43 -6.38 19.90
N ILE A 112 -11.07 -5.24 19.63
CA ILE A 112 -12.40 -4.88 20.08
C ILE A 112 -13.27 -4.56 18.87
N GLU A 113 -14.29 -5.38 18.64
CA GLU A 113 -15.21 -5.21 17.51
C GLU A 113 -16.09 -3.99 17.67
N THR A 114 -16.22 -3.25 16.58
CA THR A 114 -17.14 -2.11 16.44
C THR A 114 -18.21 -2.41 15.38
N ALA A 115 -19.30 -1.65 15.44
CA ALA A 115 -20.36 -1.73 14.44
C ALA A 115 -20.89 -0.33 14.13
N PRO A 116 -21.35 -0.06 12.90
CA PRO A 116 -21.97 1.20 12.55
C PRO A 116 -23.09 1.60 13.51
N GLY A 117 -23.11 2.85 13.95
CA GLY A 117 -24.07 3.40 14.90
C GLY A 117 -23.85 3.02 16.37
N ARG A 118 -22.89 2.14 16.68
CA ARG A 118 -22.55 1.79 18.06
C ARG A 118 -21.51 2.76 18.61
N VAL A 119 -21.96 3.67 19.47
CA VAL A 119 -21.12 4.67 20.14
C VAL A 119 -20.33 4.04 21.27
N PHE A 120 -19.06 4.43 21.43
CA PHE A 120 -18.20 4.01 22.54
C PHE A 120 -17.21 5.13 22.91
N GLU A 121 -16.64 5.03 24.11
CA GLU A 121 -15.71 6.03 24.64
C GLU A 121 -14.27 5.49 24.67
N VAL A 122 -13.30 6.36 24.33
CA VAL A 122 -11.86 6.09 24.41
C VAL A 122 -11.18 7.33 24.99
N GLY A 123 -10.78 7.27 26.25
CA GLY A 123 -10.22 8.43 26.95
C GLY A 123 -11.19 9.62 26.89
N SER A 124 -10.73 10.75 26.40
CA SER A 124 -11.53 11.98 26.26
C SER A 124 -12.36 12.04 24.96
N PHE A 125 -12.41 10.97 24.16
CA PHE A 125 -13.11 10.93 22.89
C PHE A 125 -14.35 10.04 22.97
N THR A 126 -15.43 10.46 22.31
CA THR A 126 -16.59 9.61 22.02
C THR A 126 -16.59 9.29 20.54
N ILE A 127 -16.63 8.02 20.19
CA ILE A 127 -16.43 7.49 18.84
C ILE A 127 -17.71 6.85 18.33
N GLU A 128 -18.09 7.16 17.10
CA GLU A 128 -19.20 6.53 16.38
C GLU A 128 -18.75 6.10 14.99
N PRO A 129 -18.65 4.80 14.69
CA PRO A 129 -18.48 4.30 13.34
C PRO A 129 -19.76 4.52 12.52
N ILE A 130 -19.61 4.98 11.28
CA ILE A 130 -20.73 5.22 10.36
C ILE A 130 -20.48 4.43 9.09
N ARG A 131 -21.48 3.70 8.59
CA ARG A 131 -21.32 2.91 7.39
C ARG A 131 -21.02 3.76 6.16
N VAL A 132 -19.97 3.37 5.46
CA VAL A 132 -19.65 3.82 4.10
C VAL A 132 -19.56 2.62 3.16
N THR A 133 -19.66 2.85 1.86
CA THR A 133 -19.34 1.84 0.86
C THR A 133 -17.93 2.06 0.32
N HIS A 134 -17.21 0.97 0.12
CA HIS A 134 -15.85 0.96 -0.44
C HIS A 134 -15.63 -0.34 -1.23
N SER A 135 -14.40 -0.62 -1.72
CA SER A 135 -14.10 -1.88 -2.39
C SER A 135 -13.88 -3.08 -1.45
N ILE A 136 -13.92 -2.86 -0.15
CA ILE A 136 -13.74 -3.87 0.89
C ILE A 136 -14.99 -3.94 1.79
N ALA A 137 -15.24 -5.09 2.40
CA ALA A 137 -16.35 -5.26 3.32
C ALA A 137 -16.21 -4.39 4.58
N ASP A 138 -17.33 -4.05 5.19
CA ASP A 138 -17.53 -3.38 6.48
C ASP A 138 -16.80 -2.04 6.72
N ALA A 139 -16.44 -1.34 5.63
CA ALA A 139 -15.80 -0.03 5.74
C ALA A 139 -16.66 0.99 6.50
N THR A 140 -16.01 1.78 7.35
CA THR A 140 -16.64 2.81 8.17
C THR A 140 -15.91 4.14 8.10
N ALA A 141 -16.66 5.23 8.07
CA ALA A 141 -16.20 6.54 8.52
C ALA A 141 -16.30 6.60 10.04
N ILE A 142 -15.57 7.52 10.64
CA ILE A 142 -15.54 7.70 12.09
C ILE A 142 -15.97 9.12 12.44
N ALA A 143 -17.10 9.25 13.18
CA ALA A 143 -17.46 10.50 13.82
C ALA A 143 -16.86 10.51 15.25
N ILE A 144 -16.15 11.58 15.57
CA ILE A 144 -15.37 11.73 16.80
C ILE A 144 -15.88 12.98 17.51
N THR A 145 -16.52 12.80 18.68
CA THR A 145 -16.90 13.93 19.53
C THR A 145 -15.70 14.36 20.35
N THR A 146 -15.41 15.64 20.28
CA THR A 146 -14.25 16.30 20.89
C THR A 146 -14.66 17.59 21.61
N ASP A 147 -13.71 18.24 22.29
CA ASP A 147 -13.94 19.56 22.92
C ASP A 147 -14.28 20.67 21.93
N VAL A 148 -13.88 20.52 20.67
CA VAL A 148 -14.18 21.49 19.61
C VAL A 148 -15.47 21.14 18.84
N GLY A 149 -16.16 20.06 19.22
CA GLY A 149 -17.36 19.53 18.58
C GLY A 149 -17.06 18.28 17.75
N THR A 150 -17.94 17.97 16.81
CA THR A 150 -17.86 16.75 15.99
C THR A 150 -16.84 16.88 14.88
N VAL A 151 -15.90 15.93 14.85
CA VAL A 151 -14.94 15.72 13.77
C VAL A 151 -15.35 14.47 13.01
N VAL A 152 -15.38 14.51 11.68
CA VAL A 152 -15.68 13.35 10.83
C VAL A 152 -14.45 13.01 10.02
N HIS A 153 -13.96 11.78 10.13
CA HIS A 153 -12.97 11.18 9.25
C HIS A 153 -13.67 10.17 8.35
N THR A 154 -13.65 10.37 7.03
CA THR A 154 -14.44 9.53 6.12
C THR A 154 -13.91 8.10 6.01
N GLY A 155 -12.63 7.85 6.37
CA GLY A 155 -11.93 6.70 5.83
C GLY A 155 -11.95 6.77 4.30
N ASP A 156 -11.74 5.64 3.65
CA ASP A 156 -11.93 5.50 2.21
C ASP A 156 -13.39 5.20 1.90
N PHE A 157 -13.96 5.90 0.94
CA PHE A 157 -15.37 5.75 0.62
C PHE A 157 -15.70 5.98 -0.85
N LYS A 158 -16.86 5.50 -1.25
CA LYS A 158 -17.60 5.88 -2.46
C LYS A 158 -19.10 5.93 -2.15
N LEU A 159 -19.90 6.39 -3.09
CA LEU A 159 -21.34 6.30 -3.02
C LEU A 159 -21.81 5.22 -4.00
N ASP A 160 -21.91 3.96 -3.53
CA ASP A 160 -22.43 2.86 -4.33
C ASP A 160 -23.95 2.78 -4.19
N PRO A 161 -24.74 3.01 -5.26
CA PRO A 161 -26.20 2.99 -5.16
C PRO A 161 -26.77 1.58 -5.00
N THR A 162 -26.04 0.54 -5.41
CA THR A 162 -26.49 -0.86 -5.39
C THR A 162 -25.37 -1.79 -4.92
N PRO A 163 -24.90 -1.66 -3.66
CA PRO A 163 -23.83 -2.50 -3.15
C PRO A 163 -24.26 -3.98 -3.11
N PRO A 164 -23.39 -4.93 -3.46
CA PRO A 164 -23.75 -6.35 -3.57
C PRO A 164 -24.21 -7.02 -2.29
N ASP A 165 -23.85 -6.48 -1.14
CA ASP A 165 -24.28 -6.98 0.18
C ASP A 165 -25.58 -6.34 0.67
N GLY A 166 -26.10 -5.34 -0.03
CA GLY A 166 -27.29 -4.60 0.34
C GLY A 166 -27.07 -3.53 1.43
N GLU A 167 -25.83 -3.35 1.86
CA GLU A 167 -25.43 -2.43 2.93
C GLU A 167 -25.02 -1.07 2.34
N HIS A 168 -25.98 -0.15 2.30
CA HIS A 168 -25.80 1.17 1.67
C HIS A 168 -24.97 2.13 2.53
N PHE A 169 -24.37 3.10 1.86
CA PHE A 169 -23.81 4.30 2.47
C PHE A 169 -24.88 5.03 3.31
N ASP A 170 -24.57 5.33 4.58
CA ASP A 170 -25.54 5.94 5.50
C ASP A 170 -25.62 7.47 5.33
N ALA A 171 -26.18 7.91 4.20
CA ALA A 171 -26.39 9.32 3.91
C ALA A 171 -27.26 10.03 4.95
N ALA A 172 -28.23 9.31 5.57
CA ALA A 172 -29.11 9.87 6.58
C ALA A 172 -28.32 10.26 7.83
N ARG A 173 -27.40 9.40 8.28
CA ARG A 173 -26.56 9.71 9.44
C ARG A 173 -25.62 10.88 9.19
N PHE A 174 -24.96 10.95 8.02
CA PHE A 174 -24.13 12.10 7.65
C PHE A 174 -24.93 13.40 7.58
N SER A 175 -26.13 13.38 7.01
CA SER A 175 -27.03 14.54 6.98
C SER A 175 -27.42 14.98 8.39
N LYS A 176 -27.76 14.05 9.27
CA LYS A 176 -28.08 14.34 10.68
C LYS A 176 -26.88 14.96 11.41
N LEU A 177 -25.65 14.45 11.20
CA LEU A 177 -24.45 15.08 11.76
C LEU A 177 -24.28 16.51 11.25
N GLY A 178 -24.57 16.75 9.97
CA GLY A 178 -24.56 18.09 9.40
C GLY A 178 -25.59 19.03 10.03
N ASP A 179 -26.79 18.52 10.39
CA ASP A 179 -27.81 19.29 11.11
C ASP A 179 -27.36 19.59 12.55
N ASP A 180 -26.73 18.63 13.21
CA ASP A 180 -26.19 18.77 14.57
C ASP A 180 -24.94 19.65 14.64
N GLY A 181 -24.24 19.83 13.50
CA GLY A 181 -23.10 20.70 13.32
C GLY A 181 -21.74 19.96 13.34
N VAL A 182 -21.19 19.71 12.14
CA VAL A 182 -19.83 19.18 11.97
C VAL A 182 -18.81 20.32 12.06
N THR A 183 -17.87 20.21 13.00
CA THR A 183 -16.78 21.18 13.17
C THR A 183 -15.71 20.99 12.11
N LEU A 184 -15.26 19.75 11.87
CA LEU A 184 -14.23 19.41 10.91
C LEU A 184 -14.63 18.17 10.12
N LEU A 185 -14.46 18.24 8.80
CA LEU A 185 -14.48 17.09 7.91
C LEU A 185 -13.07 16.81 7.41
N MET A 186 -12.59 15.58 7.61
CA MET A 186 -11.38 15.02 7.00
C MET A 186 -11.83 13.98 5.97
N SER A 187 -11.55 14.20 4.69
CA SER A 187 -12.15 13.40 3.60
C SER A 187 -11.13 12.91 2.58
N ASP A 188 -11.30 11.64 2.15
CA ASP A 188 -10.54 10.96 1.10
C ASP A 188 -10.48 11.78 -0.19
N SER A 189 -9.27 11.99 -0.71
CA SER A 189 -8.99 12.85 -1.86
C SER A 189 -8.56 12.08 -3.12
N THR A 190 -8.46 10.76 -3.05
CA THR A 190 -7.76 9.91 -4.03
C THR A 190 -8.21 10.12 -5.48
N ASN A 191 -9.51 10.31 -5.73
CA ASN A 191 -10.07 10.48 -7.08
C ASN A 191 -10.71 11.86 -7.33
N VAL A 192 -10.22 12.90 -6.71
CA VAL A 192 -10.79 14.26 -6.81
C VAL A 192 -10.82 14.83 -8.24
N ASP A 193 -9.94 14.36 -9.12
CA ASP A 193 -9.88 14.78 -10.53
C ASP A 193 -10.81 13.96 -11.45
N VAL A 194 -11.49 12.94 -10.93
CA VAL A 194 -12.34 12.07 -11.74
C VAL A 194 -13.77 12.59 -11.72
N GLU A 195 -14.27 12.99 -12.88
CA GLU A 195 -15.64 13.43 -13.05
C GLU A 195 -16.61 12.25 -13.29
N GLY A 196 -17.90 12.48 -13.07
CA GLY A 196 -18.95 11.47 -13.19
C GLY A 196 -19.10 10.59 -11.96
N ALA A 197 -20.18 9.81 -11.88
CA ALA A 197 -20.46 8.91 -10.78
C ALA A 197 -19.41 7.80 -10.67
N THR A 198 -19.09 7.37 -9.45
CA THR A 198 -18.13 6.29 -9.23
C THR A 198 -18.62 4.95 -9.79
N GLY A 199 -19.93 4.69 -9.76
CA GLY A 199 -20.55 3.46 -10.25
C GLY A 199 -20.66 2.39 -9.19
N SER A 200 -21.35 1.28 -9.54
CA SER A 200 -21.67 0.19 -8.62
C SER A 200 -20.87 -1.08 -8.91
N GLU A 201 -20.54 -1.81 -7.84
CA GLU A 201 -19.98 -3.17 -7.97
C GLU A 201 -21.00 -4.13 -8.58
N SER A 202 -22.33 -3.91 -8.42
CA SER A 202 -23.35 -4.73 -9.06
C SER A 202 -23.28 -4.64 -10.60
N ASP A 203 -23.04 -3.45 -11.16
CA ASP A 203 -22.86 -3.26 -12.61
C ASP A 203 -21.63 -4.05 -13.12
N VAL A 204 -20.57 -4.10 -12.31
CA VAL A 204 -19.39 -4.91 -12.62
C VAL A 204 -19.72 -6.40 -12.63
N GLY A 205 -20.55 -6.85 -11.67
CA GLY A 205 -21.04 -8.23 -11.65
C GLY A 205 -21.77 -8.62 -12.92
N GLU A 206 -22.67 -7.78 -13.41
CA GLU A 206 -23.40 -8.01 -14.65
C GLU A 206 -22.49 -8.08 -15.88
N ALA A 207 -21.49 -7.18 -15.97
CA ALA A 207 -20.53 -7.19 -17.07
C ALA A 207 -19.68 -8.46 -17.07
N ILE A 208 -19.16 -8.84 -15.89
CA ILE A 208 -18.37 -10.07 -15.75
C ILE A 208 -19.22 -11.30 -16.04
N GLU A 209 -20.49 -11.36 -15.62
CA GLU A 209 -21.35 -12.51 -15.89
C GLU A 209 -21.57 -12.75 -17.38
N ARG A 210 -21.81 -11.71 -18.18
CA ARG A 210 -21.91 -11.82 -19.65
C ARG A 210 -20.65 -12.42 -20.26
N LEU A 211 -19.49 -11.99 -19.76
CA LEU A 211 -18.19 -12.50 -20.19
C LEU A 211 -17.96 -13.95 -19.78
N VAL A 212 -18.34 -14.33 -18.57
CA VAL A 212 -18.23 -15.71 -18.06
C VAL A 212 -19.16 -16.65 -18.85
N ALA A 213 -20.39 -16.24 -19.13
CA ALA A 213 -21.38 -17.03 -19.87
C ALA A 213 -20.94 -17.34 -21.30
N SER A 214 -20.30 -16.39 -21.99
CA SER A 214 -19.84 -16.53 -23.39
C SER A 214 -18.48 -17.21 -23.52
N ALA A 215 -17.75 -17.45 -22.44
CA ALA A 215 -16.40 -18.01 -22.51
C ALA A 215 -16.39 -19.50 -22.87
N PRO A 216 -15.65 -19.93 -23.91
CA PRO A 216 -15.60 -21.34 -24.32
C PRO A 216 -14.73 -22.20 -23.37
N GLY A 217 -13.74 -21.60 -22.71
CA GLY A 217 -12.79 -22.25 -21.80
C GLY A 217 -12.92 -21.80 -20.34
N ALA A 218 -11.82 -21.88 -19.62
CA ALA A 218 -11.72 -21.36 -18.26
C ALA A 218 -11.76 -19.82 -18.27
N VAL A 219 -12.35 -19.25 -17.22
CA VAL A 219 -12.30 -17.80 -17.01
C VAL A 219 -11.41 -17.51 -15.82
N ILE A 220 -10.47 -16.60 -16.00
CA ILE A 220 -9.53 -16.15 -14.99
C ILE A 220 -9.83 -14.67 -14.70
N VAL A 221 -10.20 -14.32 -13.46
CA VAL A 221 -10.46 -12.94 -13.06
C VAL A 221 -9.30 -12.47 -12.18
N ALA A 222 -8.51 -11.53 -12.71
CA ALA A 222 -7.44 -10.87 -11.97
C ALA A 222 -7.98 -9.61 -11.31
N MET A 223 -7.89 -9.54 -9.97
CA MET A 223 -8.46 -8.45 -9.17
C MET A 223 -7.67 -8.24 -7.89
N PHE A 224 -7.93 -7.13 -7.19
CA PHE A 224 -7.42 -6.95 -5.83
C PHE A 224 -8.06 -7.97 -4.89
N ALA A 225 -7.23 -8.68 -4.15
CA ALA A 225 -7.67 -9.75 -3.22
C ALA A 225 -8.65 -9.24 -2.16
N SER A 226 -8.53 -7.98 -1.77
CA SER A 226 -9.35 -7.30 -0.77
C SER A 226 -10.77 -6.95 -1.23
N ASN A 227 -11.05 -6.98 -2.55
CA ASN A 227 -12.38 -6.61 -3.06
C ASN A 227 -13.39 -7.74 -2.82
N ILE A 228 -13.93 -7.81 -1.60
CA ILE A 228 -14.86 -8.84 -1.16
C ILE A 228 -16.21 -8.73 -1.84
N HIS A 229 -16.65 -7.52 -2.19
CA HIS A 229 -17.89 -7.32 -2.93
C HIS A 229 -17.82 -8.00 -4.31
N ARG A 230 -16.72 -7.81 -5.03
CA ARG A 230 -16.51 -8.48 -6.33
C ARG A 230 -16.33 -9.98 -6.18
N LEU A 231 -15.61 -10.42 -5.15
CA LEU A 231 -15.45 -11.83 -4.84
C LEU A 231 -16.81 -12.50 -4.56
N ARG A 232 -17.70 -11.83 -3.80
CA ARG A 232 -19.09 -12.28 -3.56
C ARG A 232 -19.85 -12.46 -4.86
N LEU A 233 -19.82 -11.46 -5.74
CA LEU A 233 -20.46 -11.53 -7.08
C LEU A 233 -19.93 -12.69 -7.92
N LEU A 234 -18.59 -12.92 -7.92
CA LEU A 234 -17.98 -14.05 -8.63
C LEU A 234 -18.50 -15.40 -8.12
N GLY A 235 -18.77 -15.54 -6.82
CA GLY A 235 -19.41 -16.75 -6.28
C GLY A 235 -20.82 -16.96 -6.79
N GLU A 236 -21.60 -15.91 -6.84
CA GLU A 236 -22.98 -15.96 -7.38
C GLU A 236 -22.98 -16.28 -8.89
N ILE A 237 -22.07 -15.65 -9.66
CA ILE A 237 -21.89 -15.92 -11.07
C ILE A 237 -21.46 -17.39 -11.28
N ALA A 238 -20.47 -17.87 -10.51
CA ALA A 238 -20.02 -19.25 -10.60
C ALA A 238 -21.17 -20.25 -10.37
N LYS A 239 -22.02 -19.98 -9.36
CA LYS A 239 -23.21 -20.80 -9.09
C LYS A 239 -24.18 -20.81 -10.28
N ARG A 240 -24.55 -19.62 -10.80
CA ARG A 240 -25.48 -19.48 -11.92
C ARG A 240 -24.94 -20.13 -13.21
N GLN A 241 -23.65 -19.98 -13.47
CA GLN A 241 -22.95 -20.49 -14.67
C GLN A 241 -22.42 -21.93 -14.49
N ARG A 242 -22.72 -22.59 -13.34
CA ARG A 242 -22.28 -23.95 -12.99
C ARG A 242 -20.76 -24.13 -13.08
N ARG A 243 -20.01 -23.13 -12.63
CA ARG A 243 -18.56 -23.16 -12.54
C ARG A 243 -18.10 -23.36 -11.08
N LYS A 244 -16.94 -23.94 -10.90
CA LYS A 244 -16.26 -24.02 -9.60
C LYS A 244 -15.25 -22.86 -9.49
N ILE A 245 -15.13 -22.29 -8.31
CA ILE A 245 -14.15 -21.24 -8.03
C ILE A 245 -12.83 -21.89 -7.66
N VAL A 246 -11.75 -21.39 -8.22
CA VAL A 246 -10.37 -21.73 -7.81
C VAL A 246 -9.68 -20.43 -7.40
N LEU A 247 -9.15 -20.39 -6.18
CA LEU A 247 -8.44 -19.22 -5.66
C LEU A 247 -6.93 -19.43 -5.84
N LEU A 248 -6.28 -18.60 -6.66
CA LEU A 248 -4.84 -18.66 -6.89
C LEU A 248 -4.14 -17.43 -6.36
N GLY A 249 -3.31 -17.63 -5.35
CA GLY A 249 -2.56 -16.61 -4.63
C GLY A 249 -2.91 -16.57 -3.14
N ARG A 250 -1.89 -16.39 -2.29
CA ARG A 250 -2.07 -16.37 -0.83
C ARG A 250 -3.04 -15.28 -0.37
N GLY A 251 -2.89 -14.06 -0.89
CA GLY A 251 -3.75 -12.94 -0.50
C GLY A 251 -5.23 -13.21 -0.72
N VAL A 252 -5.64 -13.69 -1.91
CA VAL A 252 -7.05 -13.98 -2.18
C VAL A 252 -7.58 -15.13 -1.31
N GLY A 253 -6.74 -16.11 -0.99
CA GLY A 253 -7.10 -17.19 -0.05
C GLY A 253 -7.34 -16.66 1.37
N THR A 254 -6.45 -15.83 1.90
CA THR A 254 -6.59 -15.20 3.23
C THR A 254 -7.85 -14.33 3.30
N HIS A 255 -8.05 -13.44 2.34
CA HIS A 255 -9.22 -12.56 2.29
C HIS A 255 -10.54 -13.35 2.19
N ALA A 256 -10.59 -14.39 1.34
CA ALA A 256 -11.77 -15.26 1.23
C ALA A 256 -12.05 -16.03 2.53
N LYS A 257 -11.01 -16.54 3.21
CA LYS A 257 -11.15 -17.24 4.50
C LYS A 257 -11.75 -16.29 5.54
N VAL A 258 -11.12 -15.14 5.78
CA VAL A 258 -11.60 -14.17 6.77
C VAL A 258 -13.01 -13.69 6.45
N ALA A 259 -13.33 -13.41 5.17
CA ALA A 259 -14.67 -12.98 4.77
C ALA A 259 -15.75 -14.06 4.99
N ARG A 260 -15.40 -15.34 4.85
CA ARG A 260 -16.31 -16.45 5.18
C ARG A 260 -16.51 -16.57 6.69
N GLU A 261 -15.43 -16.52 7.47
CA GLU A 261 -15.47 -16.58 8.95
C GLU A 261 -16.30 -15.43 9.56
N THR A 262 -16.26 -14.25 8.95
CA THR A 262 -16.98 -13.07 9.40
C THR A 262 -18.35 -12.87 8.72
N GLY A 263 -18.76 -13.79 7.83
CA GLY A 263 -20.10 -13.80 7.22
C GLY A 263 -20.26 -12.90 5.98
N TYR A 264 -19.22 -12.19 5.52
CA TYR A 264 -19.30 -11.33 4.34
C TYR A 264 -19.27 -12.08 3.02
N LEU A 265 -18.82 -13.35 3.04
CA LEU A 265 -18.73 -14.20 1.86
C LEU A 265 -19.57 -15.48 2.07
N PRO A 266 -20.89 -15.44 1.86
CA PRO A 266 -21.79 -16.57 2.12
C PRO A 266 -21.76 -17.62 1.01
N TRP A 267 -20.57 -18.11 0.68
CA TRP A 267 -20.40 -19.14 -0.33
C TRP A 267 -20.74 -20.53 0.24
N PRO A 268 -21.42 -21.38 -0.53
CA PRO A 268 -21.54 -22.79 -0.15
C PRO A 268 -20.18 -23.49 -0.21
N ASP A 269 -20.00 -24.49 0.66
CA ASP A 269 -18.69 -25.16 0.81
C ASP A 269 -18.22 -25.84 -0.48
N ASP A 270 -19.14 -26.32 -1.28
CA ASP A 270 -18.85 -27.06 -2.51
C ASP A 270 -18.51 -26.17 -3.72
N ILE A 271 -18.62 -24.83 -3.60
CA ILE A 271 -18.34 -23.94 -4.73
C ILE A 271 -16.84 -23.77 -4.98
N VAL A 272 -16.04 -23.82 -3.91
CA VAL A 272 -14.57 -23.67 -3.98
C VAL A 272 -13.94 -25.02 -4.26
N LEU A 273 -13.17 -25.10 -5.33
CA LEU A 273 -12.35 -26.26 -5.70
C LEU A 273 -10.91 -26.03 -5.21
N PRO A 274 -10.29 -26.99 -4.51
CA PRO A 274 -8.85 -26.96 -4.24
C PRO A 274 -8.05 -26.76 -5.53
N ASP A 275 -7.02 -25.94 -5.48
CA ASP A 275 -6.28 -25.52 -6.67
C ASP A 275 -5.53 -26.69 -7.34
N GLU A 276 -5.12 -27.70 -6.57
CA GLU A 276 -4.48 -28.94 -7.05
C GLU A 276 -5.40 -29.71 -8.03
N LEU A 277 -6.71 -29.63 -7.85
CA LEU A 277 -7.70 -30.32 -8.66
C LEU A 277 -8.09 -29.55 -9.94
N ALA A 278 -7.59 -28.32 -10.11
CA ALA A 278 -7.99 -27.46 -11.25
C ALA A 278 -7.60 -28.05 -12.61
N ARG A 279 -6.45 -28.74 -12.69
CA ARG A 279 -5.97 -29.36 -13.96
C ARG A 279 -6.81 -30.54 -14.41
N GLU A 280 -7.50 -31.23 -13.49
CA GLU A 280 -8.29 -32.42 -13.77
C GLU A 280 -9.73 -32.09 -14.21
N ARG A 281 -10.15 -30.82 -14.09
CA ARG A 281 -11.50 -30.40 -14.40
C ARG A 281 -11.66 -29.92 -15.84
N VAL A 282 -12.88 -30.02 -16.34
CA VAL A 282 -13.26 -29.43 -17.64
C VAL A 282 -13.09 -27.93 -17.56
N ARG A 283 -12.32 -27.36 -18.47
CA ARG A 283 -11.96 -25.93 -18.43
C ARG A 283 -13.15 -24.99 -18.33
N LYS A 284 -14.24 -25.28 -19.07
CA LYS A 284 -15.48 -24.50 -19.05
C LYS A 284 -16.18 -24.50 -17.68
N GLU A 285 -15.84 -25.45 -16.80
CA GLU A 285 -16.39 -25.51 -15.45
C GLU A 285 -15.58 -24.71 -14.41
N LEU A 286 -14.54 -23.99 -14.86
CA LEU A 286 -13.64 -23.28 -13.96
C LEU A 286 -13.82 -21.76 -14.05
N LEU A 287 -13.85 -21.12 -12.88
CA LEU A 287 -13.72 -19.68 -12.68
C LEU A 287 -12.58 -19.47 -11.68
N LEU A 288 -11.43 -19.03 -12.18
CA LEU A 288 -10.25 -18.80 -11.34
C LEU A 288 -10.22 -17.33 -10.89
N VAL A 289 -9.97 -17.09 -9.61
CA VAL A 289 -9.74 -15.75 -9.09
C VAL A 289 -8.28 -15.66 -8.68
N VAL A 290 -7.57 -14.68 -9.25
CA VAL A 290 -6.11 -14.63 -9.14
C VAL A 290 -5.61 -13.25 -8.68
N THR A 291 -4.49 -13.25 -7.95
CA THR A 291 -3.72 -12.03 -7.66
C THR A 291 -2.82 -11.68 -8.84
N GLY A 292 -2.29 -10.44 -8.86
CA GLY A 292 -1.34 -10.01 -9.90
C GLY A 292 -1.93 -9.06 -10.92
N SER A 293 -3.02 -8.36 -10.57
CA SER A 293 -3.65 -7.38 -11.47
C SER A 293 -2.79 -6.14 -11.75
N GLN A 294 -1.76 -5.91 -10.96
CA GLN A 294 -0.84 -4.77 -11.08
C GLN A 294 0.52 -5.13 -11.72
N GLY A 295 0.68 -6.36 -12.19
CA GLY A 295 1.91 -6.79 -12.84
C GLY A 295 2.95 -7.38 -11.90
N GLU A 296 2.61 -7.65 -10.64
CA GLU A 296 3.53 -8.18 -9.63
C GLU A 296 4.14 -9.51 -10.09
N ASP A 297 5.44 -9.57 -10.25
CA ASP A 297 6.18 -10.66 -10.90
C ASP A 297 5.97 -12.05 -10.26
N ARG A 298 5.79 -12.08 -8.93
CA ARG A 298 5.58 -13.34 -8.18
C ARG A 298 4.12 -13.72 -8.00
N ALA A 299 3.19 -12.88 -8.46
CA ALA A 299 1.77 -13.14 -8.32
C ALA A 299 1.26 -14.25 -9.25
N ALA A 300 0.08 -14.77 -8.94
CA ALA A 300 -0.49 -15.90 -9.68
C ALA A 300 -0.68 -15.60 -11.18
N LEU A 301 -1.16 -14.41 -11.55
CA LEU A 301 -1.37 -14.03 -12.95
C LEU A 301 -0.06 -14.02 -13.75
N ALA A 302 1.02 -13.45 -13.20
CA ALA A 302 2.32 -13.42 -13.84
C ALA A 302 2.87 -14.84 -14.06
N ARG A 303 2.71 -15.71 -13.06
CA ARG A 303 3.09 -17.12 -13.16
C ARG A 303 2.27 -17.89 -14.19
N LEU A 304 0.96 -17.65 -14.29
CA LEU A 304 0.11 -18.20 -15.34
C LEU A 304 0.55 -17.74 -16.74
N ALA A 305 0.91 -16.45 -16.87
CA ALA A 305 1.39 -15.89 -18.15
C ALA A 305 2.70 -16.53 -18.61
N ARG A 306 3.61 -16.89 -17.69
CA ARG A 306 4.88 -17.56 -17.95
C ARG A 306 4.76 -19.09 -18.08
N ALA A 307 3.61 -19.68 -17.74
CA ALA A 307 3.37 -21.15 -17.62
C ALA A 307 4.24 -21.82 -16.53
N ASP A 308 4.48 -21.11 -15.43
CA ASP A 308 5.22 -21.63 -14.28
C ASP A 308 4.35 -21.78 -13.01
N HIS A 309 3.01 -21.66 -13.17
CA HIS A 309 2.08 -21.90 -12.05
C HIS A 309 1.88 -23.39 -11.80
N PRO A 310 2.03 -23.89 -10.55
CA PRO A 310 2.00 -25.33 -10.27
C PRO A 310 0.62 -25.97 -10.47
N SER A 311 -0.46 -25.22 -10.22
CA SER A 311 -1.82 -25.77 -10.16
C SER A 311 -2.62 -25.58 -11.45
N PHE A 312 -2.25 -24.65 -12.34
CA PHE A 312 -3.00 -24.37 -13.57
C PHE A 312 -2.10 -23.81 -14.68
N GLU A 313 -2.41 -24.17 -15.92
CA GLU A 313 -1.78 -23.64 -17.13
C GLU A 313 -2.86 -23.09 -18.07
N VAL A 314 -2.68 -21.87 -18.54
CA VAL A 314 -3.60 -21.24 -19.51
C VAL A 314 -3.45 -21.84 -20.89
N ALA A 315 -4.55 -21.90 -21.65
CA ALA A 315 -4.58 -22.47 -23.00
C ALA A 315 -5.44 -21.63 -23.94
N PRO A 316 -5.31 -21.83 -25.27
CA PRO A 316 -6.20 -21.20 -26.25
C PRO A 316 -7.68 -21.46 -25.94
N GLY A 317 -8.49 -20.40 -26.00
CA GLY A 317 -9.91 -20.43 -25.65
C GLY A 317 -10.22 -20.08 -24.20
N ASP A 318 -9.22 -19.94 -23.34
CA ASP A 318 -9.42 -19.34 -22.03
C ASP A 318 -9.56 -17.83 -22.14
N ARG A 319 -10.17 -17.24 -21.12
CA ARG A 319 -10.39 -15.79 -21.02
C ARG A 319 -9.83 -15.26 -19.71
N VAL A 320 -9.00 -14.22 -19.78
CA VAL A 320 -8.54 -13.45 -18.62
C VAL A 320 -9.28 -12.11 -18.60
N ILE A 321 -9.92 -11.82 -17.47
CA ILE A 321 -10.58 -10.53 -17.19
C ILE A 321 -9.73 -9.81 -16.16
N MET A 322 -9.08 -8.71 -16.55
CA MET A 322 -8.35 -7.85 -15.64
C MET A 322 -9.32 -6.83 -15.02
N SER A 323 -9.89 -7.23 -13.89
CA SER A 323 -10.94 -6.50 -13.17
C SER A 323 -10.33 -5.53 -12.14
N ALA A 324 -9.39 -4.72 -12.61
CA ALA A 324 -8.70 -3.70 -11.84
C ALA A 324 -8.29 -2.52 -12.74
N ARG A 325 -8.17 -1.33 -12.14
CA ARG A 325 -7.49 -0.20 -12.80
C ARG A 325 -5.99 -0.36 -12.59
N THR A 326 -5.21 -0.16 -13.62
CA THR A 326 -3.75 -0.13 -13.50
C THR A 326 -3.34 1.12 -12.71
N ILE A 327 -2.57 0.91 -11.66
CA ILE A 327 -1.96 1.99 -10.87
C ILE A 327 -0.90 2.67 -11.75
N PRO A 328 -0.84 4.02 -11.81
CA PRO A 328 0.18 4.72 -12.56
C PRO A 328 1.60 4.26 -12.17
N GLY A 329 2.40 3.93 -13.18
CA GLY A 329 3.75 3.34 -13.03
C GLY A 329 3.82 1.83 -13.28
N ASN A 330 2.72 1.10 -13.11
CA ASN A 330 2.68 -0.36 -13.32
C ASN A 330 2.34 -0.77 -14.77
N GLU A 331 2.09 0.20 -15.66
CA GLU A 331 1.66 -0.08 -17.03
C GLU A 331 2.62 -1.01 -17.80
N PRO A 332 3.96 -0.86 -17.73
CA PRO A 332 4.87 -1.73 -18.46
C PRO A 332 4.73 -3.20 -18.06
N ASP A 333 4.63 -3.50 -16.78
CA ASP A 333 4.55 -4.85 -16.25
C ASP A 333 3.18 -5.48 -16.56
N VAL A 334 2.11 -4.69 -16.43
CA VAL A 334 0.75 -5.11 -16.81
C VAL A 334 0.68 -5.43 -18.29
N TYR A 335 1.23 -4.59 -19.18
CA TYR A 335 1.26 -4.87 -20.62
C TYR A 335 2.15 -6.07 -20.97
N ALA A 336 3.25 -6.28 -20.27
CA ALA A 336 4.10 -7.45 -20.49
C ALA A 336 3.34 -8.75 -20.20
N ILE A 337 2.59 -8.82 -19.08
CA ILE A 337 1.73 -9.96 -18.74
C ILE A 337 0.62 -10.16 -19.78
N GLN A 338 -0.07 -9.11 -20.19
CA GLN A 338 -1.09 -9.18 -21.23
C GLN A 338 -0.53 -9.77 -22.53
N GLY A 339 0.63 -9.28 -22.98
CA GLY A 339 1.31 -9.78 -24.17
C GLY A 339 1.70 -11.26 -24.08
N GLN A 340 2.16 -11.72 -22.89
CA GLN A 340 2.47 -13.14 -22.67
C GLN A 340 1.21 -14.02 -22.75
N LEU A 341 0.11 -13.61 -22.14
CA LEU A 341 -1.18 -14.32 -22.21
C LEU A 341 -1.71 -14.40 -23.64
N MET A 342 -1.69 -13.29 -24.38
CA MET A 342 -2.15 -13.25 -25.78
C MET A 342 -1.31 -14.16 -26.70
N ARG A 343 0.01 -14.25 -26.50
CA ARG A 343 0.87 -15.20 -27.26
C ARG A 343 0.51 -16.66 -27.00
N ARG A 344 -0.18 -16.97 -25.90
CA ARG A 344 -0.70 -18.31 -25.59
C ARG A 344 -2.12 -18.55 -26.13
N GLY A 345 -2.67 -17.63 -26.90
CA GLY A 345 -4.01 -17.72 -27.43
C GLY A 345 -5.13 -17.45 -26.44
N VAL A 346 -4.81 -16.79 -25.31
CA VAL A 346 -5.77 -16.40 -24.28
C VAL A 346 -6.40 -15.07 -24.66
N GLU A 347 -7.71 -14.95 -24.56
CA GLU A 347 -8.43 -13.68 -24.72
C GLU A 347 -8.26 -12.84 -23.46
N VAL A 348 -7.72 -11.62 -23.59
CA VAL A 348 -7.48 -10.70 -22.48
C VAL A 348 -8.44 -9.52 -22.56
N ILE A 349 -9.27 -9.37 -21.52
CA ILE A 349 -10.25 -8.29 -21.37
C ILE A 349 -9.82 -7.38 -20.23
N THR A 350 -9.87 -6.07 -20.47
CA THR A 350 -9.49 -5.04 -19.50
C THR A 350 -10.58 -3.99 -19.41
N ALA A 351 -10.53 -3.12 -18.40
CA ALA A 351 -11.44 -1.97 -18.28
C ALA A 351 -11.34 -0.97 -19.45
N ARG A 352 -10.29 -1.05 -20.28
CA ARG A 352 -10.12 -0.24 -21.50
C ARG A 352 -10.83 -0.86 -22.70
N THR A 353 -10.87 -2.20 -22.79
CA THR A 353 -11.47 -2.93 -23.92
C THR A 353 -12.95 -3.25 -23.71
N GLU A 354 -13.35 -3.41 -22.45
CA GLU A 354 -14.75 -3.68 -22.05
C GLU A 354 -15.14 -2.81 -20.88
N ARG A 355 -16.08 -1.90 -21.10
CA ARG A 355 -16.59 -1.02 -20.04
C ARG A 355 -17.37 -1.84 -18.99
N GLY A 356 -17.23 -1.45 -17.72
CA GLY A 356 -17.98 -2.05 -16.62
C GLY A 356 -17.31 -3.26 -15.98
N VAL A 357 -16.13 -3.74 -16.44
CA VAL A 357 -15.43 -4.83 -15.71
C VAL A 357 -14.68 -4.35 -14.46
N HIS A 358 -14.67 -3.07 -14.19
CA HIS A 358 -14.06 -2.48 -13.01
C HIS A 358 -14.74 -1.17 -12.62
N VAL A 359 -14.86 -0.93 -11.33
CA VAL A 359 -15.27 0.33 -10.71
C VAL A 359 -14.30 0.66 -9.58
N SER A 360 -14.08 1.96 -9.32
CA SER A 360 -13.20 2.41 -8.25
C SER A 360 -13.80 2.11 -6.86
N GLY A 361 -12.94 1.90 -5.87
CA GLY A 361 -13.32 1.89 -4.45
C GLY A 361 -13.47 3.28 -3.84
N HIS A 362 -12.84 4.30 -4.45
CA HIS A 362 -12.78 5.66 -3.92
C HIS A 362 -13.74 6.59 -4.65
N ALA A 363 -14.27 7.54 -3.88
CA ALA A 363 -15.19 8.58 -4.33
C ALA A 363 -14.60 9.41 -5.47
N HIS A 364 -15.35 9.54 -6.57
CA HIS A 364 -15.11 10.54 -7.58
C HIS A 364 -15.54 11.94 -7.10
N ARG A 365 -15.15 13.00 -7.82
CA ARG A 365 -15.44 14.39 -7.45
C ARG A 365 -16.91 14.65 -7.06
N PRO A 366 -17.94 14.14 -7.78
CA PRO A 366 -19.35 14.32 -7.37
C PRO A 366 -19.69 13.66 -6.02
N ASP A 367 -19.12 12.49 -5.71
CA ASP A 367 -19.35 11.82 -4.44
C ASP A 367 -18.69 12.57 -3.28
N GLN A 368 -17.49 13.12 -3.49
CA GLN A 368 -16.79 13.99 -2.53
C GLN A 368 -17.60 15.28 -2.28
N ARG A 369 -18.14 15.90 -3.35
CA ARG A 369 -19.07 17.02 -3.24
C ARG A 369 -20.26 16.65 -2.38
N LYS A 370 -20.86 15.47 -2.60
CA LYS A 370 -22.01 14.99 -1.83
C LYS A 370 -21.69 14.80 -0.34
N MET A 371 -20.50 14.31 -0.01
CA MET A 371 -20.05 14.20 1.38
C MET A 371 -19.99 15.58 2.07
N ILE A 372 -19.44 16.59 1.39
CA ILE A 372 -19.42 17.97 1.91
C ILE A 372 -20.84 18.54 2.05
N GLU A 373 -21.73 18.28 1.09
CA GLU A 373 -23.14 18.69 1.15
C GLU A 373 -23.89 18.09 2.32
N LEU A 374 -23.67 16.80 2.59
CA LEU A 374 -24.34 16.09 3.69
C LEU A 374 -23.84 16.61 5.06
N THR A 375 -22.55 16.75 5.22
CA THR A 375 -21.93 17.09 6.51
C THR A 375 -21.90 18.59 6.80
N ARG A 376 -21.94 19.47 5.80
CA ARG A 376 -21.91 20.94 5.94
C ARG A 376 -20.84 21.41 6.95
N PRO A 377 -19.56 21.01 6.80
CA PRO A 377 -18.55 21.22 7.81
C PRO A 377 -18.16 22.69 7.93
N LYS A 378 -17.81 23.14 9.15
CA LYS A 378 -17.23 24.49 9.37
C LYS A 378 -15.78 24.55 8.91
N CYS A 379 -15.04 23.46 9.07
CA CYS A 379 -13.63 23.31 8.67
C CYS A 379 -13.44 22.08 7.80
N PHE A 380 -12.43 22.12 6.92
CA PHE A 380 -12.10 20.99 6.05
C PHE A 380 -10.59 20.75 5.98
N VAL A 381 -10.20 19.49 6.06
CA VAL A 381 -8.83 19.02 5.82
C VAL A 381 -8.90 17.82 4.86
N PRO A 382 -8.39 17.93 3.65
CA PRO A 382 -8.29 16.79 2.73
C PRO A 382 -7.28 15.80 3.26
N VAL A 383 -7.59 14.50 3.18
CA VAL A 383 -6.71 13.40 3.58
C VAL A 383 -6.57 12.37 2.46
N HIS A 384 -5.66 11.41 2.61
CA HIS A 384 -5.41 10.31 1.69
C HIS A 384 -5.19 10.77 0.24
N GLY A 385 -3.97 11.19 -0.06
CA GLY A 385 -3.59 11.63 -1.42
C GLY A 385 -2.28 12.40 -1.47
N THR A 386 -1.75 12.51 -2.68
CA THR A 386 -0.61 13.38 -2.96
C THR A 386 -0.99 14.84 -2.73
N ILE A 387 0.01 15.73 -2.61
CA ILE A 387 -0.26 17.17 -2.44
C ILE A 387 -1.17 17.73 -3.55
N HIS A 388 -1.10 17.17 -4.77
CA HIS A 388 -2.00 17.52 -5.86
C HIS A 388 -3.46 17.21 -5.51
N HIS A 389 -3.74 15.97 -5.10
CA HIS A 389 -5.09 15.54 -4.71
C HIS A 389 -5.64 16.37 -3.55
N LEU A 390 -4.81 16.58 -2.52
CA LEU A 390 -5.20 17.38 -1.35
C LEU A 390 -5.54 18.82 -1.73
N THR A 391 -4.74 19.43 -2.60
CA THR A 391 -4.98 20.80 -3.07
C THR A 391 -6.28 20.91 -3.86
N ARG A 392 -6.51 19.98 -4.80
CA ARG A 392 -7.73 19.95 -5.62
C ARG A 392 -9.00 19.72 -4.77
N HIS A 393 -8.91 18.89 -3.74
CA HIS A 393 -10.04 18.65 -2.84
C HIS A 393 -10.30 19.87 -1.91
N ALA A 394 -9.26 20.55 -1.48
CA ALA A 394 -9.38 21.80 -0.74
C ALA A 394 -10.03 22.92 -1.60
N GLU A 395 -9.72 22.97 -2.90
CA GLU A 395 -10.39 23.87 -3.84
C GLU A 395 -11.89 23.57 -3.94
N LEU A 396 -12.25 22.29 -4.11
CA LEU A 396 -13.65 21.85 -4.09
C LEU A 396 -14.38 22.27 -2.82
N ALA A 397 -13.76 22.08 -1.64
CA ALA A 397 -14.37 22.49 -0.38
C ALA A 397 -14.61 24.01 -0.31
N ARG A 398 -13.66 24.82 -0.81
CA ARG A 398 -13.81 26.29 -0.88
C ARG A 398 -14.91 26.70 -1.88
N GLU A 399 -14.98 26.06 -3.05
CA GLU A 399 -16.05 26.26 -4.04
C GLU A 399 -17.43 26.01 -3.44
N MET A 400 -17.51 25.06 -2.50
CA MET A 400 -18.76 24.72 -1.77
C MET A 400 -19.01 25.61 -0.56
N GLY A 401 -18.19 26.63 -0.31
CA GLY A 401 -18.40 27.62 0.73
C GLY A 401 -17.88 27.24 2.13
N VAL A 402 -17.03 26.21 2.25
CA VAL A 402 -16.38 25.88 3.54
C VAL A 402 -15.42 27.00 3.93
N ALA A 403 -15.68 27.62 5.08
CA ALA A 403 -14.99 28.86 5.48
C ALA A 403 -13.53 28.68 5.88
N SER A 404 -13.17 27.54 6.48
CA SER A 404 -11.82 27.29 6.98
C SER A 404 -11.28 25.96 6.43
N VAL A 405 -10.29 26.07 5.52
CA VAL A 405 -9.73 24.92 4.80
C VAL A 405 -8.21 24.93 4.94
N ALA A 406 -7.63 23.86 5.44
CA ALA A 406 -6.18 23.68 5.53
C ALA A 406 -5.71 22.48 4.71
N VAL A 407 -4.62 22.67 3.96
CA VAL A 407 -3.86 21.59 3.30
C VAL A 407 -2.56 21.43 4.05
N THR A 408 -2.22 20.19 4.38
CA THR A 408 -1.00 19.85 5.10
C THR A 408 -0.38 18.57 4.57
N GLU A 409 0.82 18.30 5.01
CA GLU A 409 1.56 17.05 4.74
C GLU A 409 1.91 16.37 6.06
N ASN A 410 2.40 15.13 5.97
CA ASN A 410 2.80 14.36 7.14
C ASN A 410 3.80 15.11 8.04
N GLY A 411 3.63 14.98 9.34
CA GLY A 411 4.52 15.57 10.34
C GLY A 411 4.22 17.02 10.73
N ARG A 412 3.26 17.67 10.08
CA ARG A 412 2.82 19.01 10.46
C ARG A 412 1.50 18.96 11.21
N VAL A 413 1.48 19.46 12.42
CA VAL A 413 0.29 19.50 13.26
C VAL A 413 -0.77 20.40 12.64
N VAL A 414 -2.02 19.95 12.68
CA VAL A 414 -3.19 20.77 12.41
C VAL A 414 -3.90 21.06 13.73
N GLU A 415 -4.12 22.32 14.01
CA GLU A 415 -4.81 22.79 15.21
C GLU A 415 -6.22 23.20 14.87
N VAL A 416 -7.20 22.62 15.58
CA VAL A 416 -8.61 22.95 15.43
C VAL A 416 -9.06 23.67 16.71
N SER A 417 -9.58 24.86 16.55
CA SER A 417 -10.17 25.66 17.63
C SER A 417 -11.62 26.00 17.31
N ARG A 418 -12.40 26.15 18.35
CA ARG A 418 -13.77 26.63 18.25
C ARG A 418 -13.99 27.69 19.33
N ASP A 419 -14.53 28.82 18.90
CA ASP A 419 -14.93 29.92 19.76
C ASP A 419 -16.39 30.28 19.37
N ASP A 420 -17.31 29.98 20.28
CA ASP A 420 -18.77 30.00 20.02
C ASP A 420 -19.16 29.23 18.74
N ASP A 421 -19.69 29.95 17.76
CA ASP A 421 -20.09 29.37 16.46
C ASP A 421 -18.98 29.35 15.40
N ARG A 422 -17.82 29.93 15.69
CA ARG A 422 -16.71 30.00 14.74
C ARG A 422 -15.70 28.88 15.01
N ALA A 423 -15.51 28.01 14.05
CA ALA A 423 -14.45 27.04 14.06
C ALA A 423 -13.34 27.47 13.07
N ARG A 424 -12.11 27.18 13.42
CA ARG A 424 -10.94 27.46 12.58
C ARG A 424 -9.98 26.29 12.61
N VAL A 425 -9.41 26.02 11.43
CA VAL A 425 -8.29 25.11 11.28
C VAL A 425 -7.04 25.92 10.92
N MET A 426 -5.95 25.65 11.64
CA MET A 426 -4.66 26.31 11.43
C MET A 426 -3.54 25.28 11.36
N LEU A 427 -2.46 25.64 10.66
CA LEU A 427 -1.26 24.82 10.63
C LEU A 427 -0.39 25.21 11.84
N GLY A 428 -0.17 24.25 12.74
CA GLY A 428 0.67 24.38 13.91
C GLY A 428 2.14 24.09 13.64
N GLU A 429 2.82 23.60 14.67
CA GLU A 429 4.24 23.23 14.62
C GLU A 429 4.50 22.04 13.68
N THR A 430 5.73 21.91 13.22
CA THR A 430 6.22 20.73 12.51
C THR A 430 6.96 19.83 13.48
N ILE A 431 6.35 18.70 13.84
CA ILE A 431 6.99 17.66 14.67
C ILE A 431 7.89 16.76 13.81
N GLY A 432 7.60 16.70 12.51
CA GLY A 432 8.23 15.82 11.56
C GLY A 432 7.54 14.46 11.50
N ALA A 433 7.62 13.82 10.34
CA ALA A 433 7.22 12.43 10.11
C ALA A 433 8.38 11.71 9.44
N GLY A 434 8.61 10.47 9.84
CA GLY A 434 9.62 9.61 9.26
C GLY A 434 8.99 8.38 8.61
N ARG A 435 9.79 7.71 7.79
CA ARG A 435 9.43 6.42 7.19
C ARG A 435 10.42 5.37 7.67
N VAL A 436 9.93 4.23 8.10
CA VAL A 436 10.74 3.08 8.48
C VAL A 436 10.58 2.03 7.39
N HIS A 437 11.67 1.74 6.70
CA HIS A 437 11.74 0.68 5.70
C HIS A 437 12.03 -0.64 6.40
N VAL A 438 11.35 -1.70 6.00
CA VAL A 438 11.44 -3.02 6.64
C VAL A 438 11.83 -4.08 5.61
N TRP A 439 12.70 -5.00 6.01
CA TRP A 439 13.06 -6.20 5.27
C TRP A 439 13.18 -7.39 6.23
N GLY A 440 12.53 -8.50 5.89
CA GLY A 440 12.51 -9.68 6.75
C GLY A 440 11.98 -9.39 8.16
N GLY A 441 11.00 -8.48 8.29
CA GLY A 441 10.42 -8.07 9.55
C GLY A 441 11.30 -7.14 10.42
N GLN A 442 12.47 -6.70 9.92
CA GLN A 442 13.41 -5.84 10.65
C GLN A 442 13.59 -4.48 9.96
N PRO A 443 13.71 -3.39 10.73
CA PRO A 443 13.99 -2.07 10.19
C PRO A 443 15.33 -2.02 9.46
N ILE A 444 15.37 -1.35 8.31
CA ILE A 444 16.58 -1.09 7.54
C ILE A 444 17.07 0.33 7.85
N ALA A 445 18.33 0.46 8.27
CA ALA A 445 18.92 1.78 8.46
C ALA A 445 18.98 2.56 7.14
N PRO A 446 18.69 3.89 7.15
CA PRO A 446 18.74 4.72 5.93
C PRO A 446 20.07 4.66 5.19
N SER A 447 21.19 4.50 5.91
CA SER A 447 22.52 4.32 5.32
C SER A 447 22.65 3.03 4.51
N VAL A 448 21.97 1.96 4.93
CA VAL A 448 21.96 0.67 4.21
C VAL A 448 21.12 0.80 2.93
N LEU A 449 19.96 1.47 2.99
CA LEU A 449 19.16 1.73 1.79
C LEU A 449 19.94 2.55 0.76
N LYS A 450 20.54 3.65 1.19
CA LYS A 450 21.36 4.48 0.32
C LYS A 450 22.53 3.69 -0.29
N MET A 451 23.11 2.78 0.46
CA MET A 451 24.18 1.90 -0.05
C MET A 451 23.63 0.93 -1.10
N ARG A 452 22.46 0.30 -0.87
CA ARG A 452 21.81 -0.60 -1.85
C ARG A 452 21.48 0.12 -3.15
N GLU A 453 20.91 1.34 -3.05
CA GLU A 453 20.61 2.20 -4.19
C GLU A 453 21.88 2.51 -5.00
N TRP A 454 22.95 2.90 -4.32
CA TRP A 454 24.23 3.17 -4.95
C TRP A 454 24.85 1.93 -5.60
N MET A 455 24.75 0.76 -4.94
CA MET A 455 25.19 -0.52 -5.51
C MET A 455 24.36 -0.90 -6.75
N ALA A 456 23.05 -0.65 -6.75
CA ALA A 456 22.17 -0.91 -7.90
C ALA A 456 22.51 -0.02 -9.10
N GLU A 457 22.85 1.27 -8.87
CA GLU A 457 23.19 2.23 -9.92
C GLU A 457 24.62 2.08 -10.45
N GLN A 458 25.59 1.82 -9.57
CA GLN A 458 27.02 1.94 -9.89
C GLN A 458 27.78 0.61 -9.88
N GLY A 459 27.12 -0.46 -9.44
CA GLY A 459 27.79 -1.75 -9.23
C GLY A 459 28.76 -1.74 -8.05
N VAL A 460 29.50 -2.83 -7.88
CA VAL A 460 30.43 -3.05 -6.77
C VAL A 460 31.79 -3.51 -7.30
N ALA A 461 32.87 -3.00 -6.69
CA ALA A 461 34.23 -3.44 -6.90
C ALA A 461 34.83 -3.97 -5.59
N PHE A 462 35.33 -5.21 -5.60
CA PHE A 462 36.02 -5.85 -4.49
C PHE A 462 37.52 -5.92 -4.79
N CYS A 463 38.34 -5.33 -3.92
CA CYS A 463 39.78 -5.32 -4.06
C CYS A 463 40.42 -5.96 -2.83
N VAL A 464 41.27 -6.95 -3.05
CA VAL A 464 42.12 -7.55 -2.02
C VAL A 464 43.58 -7.24 -2.37
N ILE A 465 44.30 -6.65 -1.43
CA ILE A 465 45.72 -6.31 -1.53
C ILE A 465 46.47 -7.22 -0.55
N THR A 466 47.40 -8.00 -1.04
CA THR A 466 48.28 -8.86 -0.22
C THR A 466 49.73 -8.46 -0.42
N TYR A 467 50.51 -8.45 0.68
CA TYR A 467 51.95 -8.17 0.64
C TYR A 467 52.72 -9.46 0.89
N GLY A 468 53.51 -9.90 -0.09
CA GLY A 468 54.43 -11.03 0.05
C GLY A 468 55.75 -10.61 0.70
N ALA A 469 56.69 -11.58 0.91
CA ALA A 469 57.98 -11.37 1.55
C ALA A 469 58.88 -10.31 0.88
N GLY A 470 58.58 -9.88 -0.36
CA GLY A 470 59.28 -8.84 -1.09
C GLY A 470 58.69 -7.45 -1.03
N GLY A 471 57.59 -7.23 -0.26
CA GLY A 471 56.95 -5.92 -0.11
C GLY A 471 56.15 -5.42 -1.32
N VAL A 472 56.11 -6.17 -2.42
CA VAL A 472 55.34 -5.83 -3.62
C VAL A 472 53.88 -6.23 -3.40
N PRO A 473 52.91 -5.31 -3.61
CA PRO A 473 51.53 -5.64 -3.45
C PRO A 473 50.99 -6.52 -4.59
N ASP A 474 50.40 -7.64 -4.25
CA ASP A 474 49.53 -8.38 -5.16
C ASP A 474 48.09 -7.87 -5.01
N VAL A 475 47.47 -7.54 -6.15
CA VAL A 475 46.14 -6.88 -6.19
C VAL A 475 45.18 -7.76 -6.98
N LEU A 476 44.19 -8.29 -6.27
CA LEU A 476 43.05 -8.98 -6.85
C LEU A 476 41.86 -8.00 -6.89
N LEU A 477 41.32 -7.76 -8.08
CA LEU A 477 40.14 -6.89 -8.28
C LEU A 477 39.04 -7.66 -9.00
N GLU A 478 37.87 -7.69 -8.40
CA GLU A 478 36.63 -8.24 -9.00
C GLU A 478 35.51 -7.20 -8.98
N THR A 479 34.64 -7.27 -9.96
CA THR A 479 33.47 -6.39 -10.02
C THR A 479 32.16 -7.16 -10.23
N ARG A 480 31.04 -6.56 -9.81
CA ARG A 480 29.69 -7.02 -10.11
C ARG A 480 28.82 -5.82 -10.51
N GLY A 481 28.09 -5.97 -11.62
CA GLY A 481 27.22 -4.91 -12.15
C GLY A 481 27.96 -3.67 -12.68
N VAL A 482 29.25 -3.79 -13.04
CA VAL A 482 30.10 -2.68 -13.55
C VAL A 482 30.45 -2.87 -15.02
N MET A 483 30.66 -4.12 -15.46
CA MET A 483 31.25 -4.44 -16.77
C MET A 483 30.50 -5.58 -17.47
N ASP A 484 30.57 -5.56 -18.80
CA ASP A 484 30.22 -6.69 -19.65
C ASP A 484 31.44 -7.67 -19.81
N ASP A 485 31.16 -8.87 -20.30
CA ASP A 485 32.15 -9.95 -20.43
C ASP A 485 33.20 -9.68 -21.54
N GLU A 486 32.91 -8.81 -22.51
CA GLU A 486 33.79 -8.59 -23.67
C GLU A 486 34.92 -7.59 -23.38
N ARG A 487 34.63 -6.47 -22.73
CA ARG A 487 35.60 -5.37 -22.47
C ARG A 487 36.11 -5.35 -21.04
N GLY A 488 35.44 -6.08 -20.15
CA GLY A 488 35.75 -6.11 -18.73
C GLY A 488 37.19 -6.45 -18.36
N PRO A 489 37.87 -7.42 -19.00
CA PRO A 489 39.24 -7.79 -18.65
C PRO A 489 40.24 -6.65 -18.79
N LYS A 490 40.14 -5.84 -19.85
CA LYS A 490 41.06 -4.71 -20.09
C LYS A 490 40.88 -3.57 -19.09
N ASP A 491 39.65 -3.25 -18.75
CA ASP A 491 39.34 -2.21 -17.77
C ASP A 491 39.74 -2.64 -16.35
N LEU A 492 39.62 -3.94 -16.03
CA LEU A 492 40.14 -4.51 -14.79
C LEU A 492 41.67 -4.44 -14.70
N GLU A 493 42.38 -4.83 -15.76
CA GLU A 493 43.85 -4.73 -15.83
C GLU A 493 44.32 -3.29 -15.65
N ALA A 494 43.65 -2.33 -16.30
CA ALA A 494 43.94 -0.91 -16.14
C ALA A 494 43.71 -0.43 -14.70
N ALA A 495 42.60 -0.81 -14.10
CA ALA A 495 42.30 -0.45 -12.71
C ALA A 495 43.27 -1.09 -11.71
N VAL A 496 43.67 -2.34 -11.91
CA VAL A 496 44.73 -3.01 -11.10
C VAL A 496 46.05 -2.29 -11.23
N HIS A 497 46.40 -1.85 -12.45
CA HIS A 497 47.63 -1.10 -12.70
C HIS A 497 47.62 0.23 -11.94
N GLU A 498 46.54 1.02 -12.04
CA GLU A 498 46.37 2.27 -11.28
C GLU A 498 46.45 2.07 -9.75
N VAL A 499 45.87 0.98 -9.24
CA VAL A 499 45.98 0.64 -7.82
C VAL A 499 47.42 0.36 -7.42
N ARG A 500 48.19 -0.43 -8.23
CA ARG A 500 49.60 -0.72 -7.96
C ARG A 500 50.46 0.55 -7.99
N GLU A 501 50.24 1.46 -8.93
CA GLU A 501 50.91 2.76 -8.98
C GLU A 501 50.60 3.63 -7.75
N ALA A 502 49.34 3.71 -7.35
CA ALA A 502 48.92 4.46 -6.17
C ALA A 502 49.59 3.90 -4.88
N LEU A 503 49.70 2.57 -4.77
CA LEU A 503 50.33 1.92 -3.63
C LEU A 503 51.87 2.07 -3.64
N ALA A 504 52.52 2.11 -4.82
CA ALA A 504 53.97 2.36 -4.95
C ALA A 504 54.33 3.78 -4.50
N GLY A 505 53.44 4.76 -4.66
CA GLY A 505 53.59 6.13 -4.17
C GLY A 505 53.20 6.34 -2.70
N ALA A 506 52.80 5.30 -1.98
CA ALA A 506 52.39 5.41 -0.57
C ALA A 506 53.61 5.67 0.33
N GLN A 507 53.44 6.49 1.37
CA GLN A 507 54.48 6.76 2.37
C GLN A 507 54.88 5.47 3.11
N GLU A 508 56.16 5.36 3.50
CA GLU A 508 56.73 4.17 4.14
C GLU A 508 56.00 3.77 5.43
N HIS A 509 55.40 4.73 6.13
CA HIS A 509 54.64 4.55 7.36
C HIS A 509 53.11 4.51 7.16
N ALA A 510 52.62 4.41 5.90
CA ALA A 510 51.17 4.34 5.63
C ALA A 510 50.53 3.14 6.32
N THR A 511 49.40 3.37 6.99
CA THR A 511 48.58 2.32 7.62
C THR A 511 47.88 1.47 6.55
N ASP A 512 47.33 0.34 6.97
CA ASP A 512 46.50 -0.49 6.05
C ASP A 512 45.23 0.25 5.60
N GLU A 513 44.70 1.15 6.44
CA GLU A 513 43.55 2.00 6.07
C GLU A 513 43.96 3.08 5.04
N ASP A 514 45.15 3.70 5.17
CA ASP A 514 45.65 4.66 4.19
C ASP A 514 45.84 3.98 2.82
N ARG A 515 46.40 2.76 2.80
CA ARG A 515 46.56 1.96 1.59
C ARG A 515 45.23 1.56 0.97
N ALA A 516 44.26 1.18 1.80
CA ALA A 516 42.90 0.86 1.34
C ALA A 516 42.24 2.09 0.70
N GLU A 517 42.42 3.30 1.30
CA GLU A 517 41.88 4.53 0.74
C GLU A 517 42.52 4.93 -0.57
N LEU A 518 43.85 4.82 -0.69
CA LEU A 518 44.57 5.03 -1.97
C LEU A 518 44.05 4.11 -3.07
N ALA A 519 43.83 2.83 -2.75
CA ALA A 519 43.27 1.87 -3.68
C ALA A 519 41.81 2.20 -4.06
N ARG A 520 40.95 2.59 -3.09
CA ARG A 520 39.60 3.04 -3.38
C ARG A 520 39.55 4.22 -4.36
N GLN A 521 40.42 5.20 -4.14
CA GLN A 521 40.54 6.39 -5.02
C GLN A 521 41.03 6.02 -6.42
N ALA A 522 42.03 5.15 -6.54
CA ALA A 522 42.52 4.67 -7.81
C ALA A 522 41.47 3.92 -8.60
N ILE A 523 40.74 2.95 -7.97
CA ILE A 523 39.66 2.20 -8.59
C ILE A 523 38.55 3.13 -9.09
N ARG A 524 38.08 4.06 -8.23
CA ARG A 524 37.03 5.01 -8.61
C ARG A 524 37.47 5.93 -9.75
N ARG A 525 38.71 6.34 -9.79
CA ARG A 525 39.26 7.17 -10.86
C ARG A 525 39.33 6.39 -12.18
N SER A 526 39.84 5.17 -12.18
CA SER A 526 39.94 4.30 -13.35
C SER A 526 38.54 4.06 -13.97
N PHE A 527 37.57 3.61 -13.19
CA PHE A 527 36.19 3.37 -13.69
C PHE A 527 35.46 4.64 -14.10
N LYS A 528 35.75 5.78 -13.45
CA LYS A 528 35.16 7.06 -13.89
C LYS A 528 35.66 7.44 -15.29
N HIS A 529 36.95 7.21 -15.59
CA HIS A 529 37.53 7.53 -16.90
C HIS A 529 37.07 6.55 -17.99
N SER A 530 37.04 5.25 -17.70
CA SER A 530 36.73 4.22 -18.70
C SER A 530 35.23 4.03 -18.94
N ARG A 531 34.39 4.23 -17.91
CA ARG A 531 32.96 3.86 -17.94
C ARG A 531 31.99 4.93 -17.44
N MET A 532 32.50 6.07 -16.99
CA MET A 532 31.69 7.11 -16.32
C MET A 532 30.97 6.61 -15.03
N MET A 533 31.42 5.48 -14.45
CA MET A 533 30.84 4.85 -13.26
C MET A 533 31.74 5.06 -12.04
N ARG A 534 31.13 4.99 -10.85
CA ARG A 534 31.82 5.07 -9.55
C ARG A 534 31.40 3.93 -8.66
N PRO A 535 31.85 2.70 -8.89
CA PRO A 535 31.38 1.55 -8.15
C PRO A 535 31.61 1.69 -6.65
N VAL A 536 30.70 1.11 -5.86
CA VAL A 536 30.92 0.94 -4.42
C VAL A 536 32.15 0.06 -4.24
N THR A 537 33.19 0.61 -3.63
CA THR A 537 34.52 -0.03 -3.59
C THR A 537 34.79 -0.55 -2.18
N VAL A 538 34.94 -1.86 -2.07
CA VAL A 538 35.36 -2.57 -0.85
C VAL A 538 36.81 -3.00 -0.98
N VAL A 539 37.68 -2.50 -0.12
CA VAL A 539 39.10 -2.84 -0.13
C VAL A 539 39.50 -3.52 1.17
N LYS A 540 40.21 -4.61 1.06
CA LYS A 540 40.86 -5.33 2.16
C LYS A 540 42.38 -5.40 1.93
N VAL A 541 43.17 -4.99 2.94
CA VAL A 541 44.61 -5.15 2.96
C VAL A 541 44.97 -6.30 3.90
N ARG A 542 45.82 -7.22 3.45
CA ARG A 542 46.35 -8.34 4.24
C ARG A 542 47.88 -8.30 4.17
N ARG A 543 48.51 -8.41 5.32
CA ARG A 543 49.98 -8.57 5.44
C ARG A 543 50.37 -10.01 5.61
#